data_9d42da2c59b699eaaba6263486b18de1
#
_entry.id   9d42da2c59b699eaaba6263486b18de1
#
_cell.length_a   1.000
_cell.length_b   1.000
_cell.length_c   1.000
_cell.angle_alpha   90.00
_cell.angle_beta   90.00
_cell.angle_gamma   90.00
#
_symmetry.space_group_name_H-M   'P 1'
#
loop_
_entity.id
_entity.type
_entity.pdbx_description
1 polymer ?
#
loop_
_entity_poly.entity_id
_entity_poly.type
_entity_poly.pdbx_seq_one_letter_code
_entity_poly.pdbx_strand_id
1 'polypeptide(L)'
;LGRTAAKPQSPAGTAASGPERPEAWTLSEDSESLALLTAQIREWRMLLAELYREYGIPMNMENCCYLYSQTQNYCIGDVIRKRRRMLGLSVRELCEGMCSEKTLRRLENNKTKSQRAVWSELFCRLGLSPEYQRESVVTGQRDALFMYRASGDTLNNHDTEETRRLLEQLKKLLPMDIPINRQELERKDCLNKLQKKEITAEECVIRLKKALQYTIPLESIKMAKDGPDIYLTCTELGCIYNIAMKSRDEAEEFNLDLLQSVSRQC
;
A
#
# COMPACT_ATOMS: atom_id res chain seq x y z
N LEU A 1 -54.72 42.12 -20.34
CA LEU A 1 -53.97 41.88 -21.55
C LEU A 1 -53.05 40.69 -21.33
N GLY A 2 -53.56 39.49 -21.70
CA GLY A 2 -52.90 38.23 -21.55
C GLY A 2 -51.84 38.01 -22.64
N ARG A 3 -50.73 37.42 -22.28
CA ARG A 3 -49.88 36.69 -23.22
C ARG A 3 -49.63 35.29 -22.66
N THR A 4 -50.30 34.33 -23.27
CA THR A 4 -50.02 32.89 -23.15
C THR A 4 -48.71 32.56 -23.82
N ALA A 5 -47.75 32.05 -23.05
CA ALA A 5 -46.50 31.52 -23.56
C ALA A 5 -46.68 30.07 -23.97
N ALA A 6 -46.41 29.75 -25.24
CA ALA A 6 -46.44 28.40 -25.79
C ALA A 6 -45.30 27.55 -25.23
N LYS A 7 -45.64 26.29 -24.88
CA LYS A 7 -44.67 25.24 -24.50
C LYS A 7 -43.92 24.77 -25.75
N PRO A 8 -42.58 24.61 -25.71
CA PRO A 8 -41.88 23.97 -26.81
C PRO A 8 -42.09 22.45 -26.77
N GLN A 9 -42.46 21.88 -27.92
CA GLN A 9 -42.55 20.45 -28.17
C GLN A 9 -41.12 19.88 -28.23
N SER A 10 -40.88 18.80 -27.49
CA SER A 10 -39.65 18.01 -27.58
C SER A 10 -39.66 17.16 -28.85
N PRO A 11 -38.56 17.03 -29.61
CA PRO A 11 -38.46 16.09 -30.71
C PRO A 11 -38.43 14.65 -30.20
N ALA A 12 -39.14 13.77 -30.91
CA ALA A 12 -39.15 12.32 -30.68
C ALA A 12 -37.72 11.75 -30.78
N GLY A 13 -37.21 11.29 -29.65
CA GLY A 13 -35.93 10.59 -29.58
C GLY A 13 -36.08 9.18 -30.18
N THR A 14 -35.29 8.89 -31.17
CA THR A 14 -35.01 7.54 -31.70
C THR A 14 -34.52 6.67 -30.53
N ALA A 15 -35.21 5.58 -30.27
CA ALA A 15 -34.82 4.54 -29.32
C ALA A 15 -33.46 3.95 -29.76
N ALA A 16 -32.40 4.30 -29.05
CA ALA A 16 -31.14 3.58 -29.14
C ALA A 16 -31.36 2.20 -28.47
N SER A 17 -31.16 1.14 -29.25
CA SER A 17 -31.10 -0.23 -28.76
C SER A 17 -29.99 -0.30 -27.71
N GLY A 18 -30.37 -0.52 -26.46
CA GLY A 18 -29.44 -0.81 -25.38
C GLY A 18 -28.68 -2.10 -25.65
N PRO A 19 -27.49 -2.28 -25.06
CA PRO A 19 -26.75 -3.51 -25.24
C PRO A 19 -27.62 -4.70 -24.80
N GLU A 20 -27.71 -5.70 -25.69
CA GLU A 20 -28.39 -6.97 -25.45
C GLU A 20 -27.90 -7.54 -24.13
N ARG A 21 -28.82 -7.89 -23.23
CA ARG A 21 -28.51 -8.65 -22.00
C ARG A 21 -27.86 -9.95 -22.45
N PRO A 22 -26.71 -10.32 -21.84
CA PRO A 22 -26.15 -11.64 -22.11
C PRO A 22 -27.21 -12.69 -21.79
N GLU A 23 -27.35 -13.64 -22.70
CA GLU A 23 -28.33 -14.74 -22.65
C GLU A 23 -28.29 -15.38 -21.24
N ALA A 24 -29.49 -15.65 -20.73
CA ALA A 24 -29.68 -16.30 -19.45
C ALA A 24 -28.86 -17.60 -19.41
N TRP A 25 -27.87 -17.69 -18.53
CA TRP A 25 -27.09 -18.88 -18.27
C TRP A 25 -28.07 -20.04 -18.02
N THR A 26 -28.01 -21.03 -18.86
CA THR A 26 -28.83 -22.22 -18.70
C THR A 26 -28.29 -23.08 -17.58
N LEU A 27 -29.07 -23.15 -16.49
CA LEU A 27 -28.73 -23.80 -15.22
C LEU A 27 -28.50 -25.34 -15.28
N SER A 28 -28.48 -25.95 -16.44
CA SER A 28 -28.40 -27.43 -16.58
C SER A 28 -26.97 -27.99 -16.72
N GLU A 29 -26.03 -27.23 -17.30
CA GLU A 29 -24.61 -27.63 -17.35
C GLU A 29 -23.84 -27.22 -16.10
N ASP A 30 -24.38 -26.32 -15.29
CA ASP A 30 -23.76 -25.79 -14.08
C ASP A 30 -23.81 -26.73 -12.87
N SER A 31 -24.76 -27.69 -12.83
CA SER A 31 -24.95 -28.53 -11.63
C SER A 31 -23.79 -29.52 -11.42
N GLU A 32 -23.25 -30.09 -12.47
CA GLU A 32 -22.11 -31.02 -12.39
C GLU A 32 -20.81 -30.30 -12.10
N SER A 33 -20.58 -29.16 -12.75
CA SER A 33 -19.46 -28.26 -12.50
C SER A 33 -19.50 -27.70 -11.08
N LEU A 34 -20.67 -27.33 -10.58
CA LEU A 34 -20.86 -26.85 -9.23
C LEU A 34 -20.62 -27.95 -8.19
N ALA A 35 -21.03 -29.18 -8.46
CA ALA A 35 -20.79 -30.33 -7.60
C ALA A 35 -19.29 -30.67 -7.52
N LEU A 36 -18.57 -30.65 -8.65
CA LEU A 36 -17.12 -30.83 -8.72
C LEU A 36 -16.37 -29.73 -7.96
N LEU A 37 -16.74 -28.47 -8.17
CA LEU A 37 -16.16 -27.35 -7.46
C LEU A 37 -16.41 -27.43 -5.94
N THR A 38 -17.62 -27.83 -5.55
CA THR A 38 -17.97 -28.04 -4.14
C THR A 38 -17.17 -29.17 -3.50
N ALA A 39 -16.94 -30.25 -4.22
CA ALA A 39 -16.09 -31.36 -3.76
C ALA A 39 -14.63 -30.89 -3.58
N GLN A 40 -14.10 -30.16 -4.54
CA GLN A 40 -12.75 -29.60 -4.51
C GLN A 40 -12.55 -28.59 -3.34
N ILE A 41 -13.53 -27.72 -3.10
CA ILE A 41 -13.52 -26.79 -1.96
C ILE A 41 -13.53 -27.55 -0.63
N ARG A 42 -14.29 -28.65 -0.52
CA ARG A 42 -14.31 -29.49 0.68
C ARG A 42 -12.95 -30.15 0.92
N GLU A 43 -12.33 -30.68 -0.12
CA GLU A 43 -11.00 -31.27 -0.04
C GLU A 43 -9.96 -30.26 0.42
N TRP A 44 -9.91 -29.09 -0.20
CA TRP A 44 -8.99 -28.01 0.21
C TRP A 44 -9.23 -27.54 1.64
N ARG A 45 -10.50 -27.47 2.07
CA ARG A 45 -10.83 -27.14 3.45
C ARG A 45 -10.31 -28.18 4.44
N MET A 46 -10.36 -29.46 4.09
CA MET A 46 -9.82 -30.54 4.92
C MET A 46 -8.29 -30.43 5.02
N LEU A 47 -7.60 -30.24 3.90
CA LEU A 47 -6.14 -30.06 3.86
C LEU A 47 -5.71 -28.84 4.66
N LEU A 48 -6.41 -27.72 4.52
CA LEU A 48 -6.15 -26.52 5.33
C LEU A 48 -6.41 -26.74 6.81
N ALA A 49 -7.46 -27.50 7.18
CA ALA A 49 -7.74 -27.83 8.57
C ALA A 49 -6.64 -28.67 9.20
N GLU A 50 -6.06 -29.59 8.42
CA GLU A 50 -4.95 -30.42 8.86
C GLU A 50 -3.68 -29.59 9.05
N LEU A 51 -3.37 -28.72 8.09
CA LEU A 51 -2.25 -27.80 8.16
C LEU A 51 -2.37 -26.86 9.39
N TYR A 52 -3.54 -26.25 9.61
CA TYR A 52 -3.77 -25.38 10.77
C TYR A 52 -3.65 -26.13 12.10
N ARG A 53 -4.08 -27.39 12.14
CA ARG A 53 -3.92 -28.25 13.33
C ARG A 53 -2.45 -28.55 13.61
N GLU A 54 -1.65 -28.82 12.56
CA GLU A 54 -0.21 -29.06 12.67
C GLU A 54 0.51 -27.84 13.28
N TYR A 55 0.12 -26.63 12.88
CA TYR A 55 0.69 -25.39 13.41
C TYR A 55 -0.03 -24.82 14.64
N GLY A 56 -0.99 -25.57 15.21
CA GLY A 56 -1.73 -25.12 16.40
C GLY A 56 -2.63 -23.89 16.18
N ILE A 57 -3.02 -23.61 14.92
CA ILE A 57 -3.85 -22.47 14.56
C ILE A 57 -5.33 -22.91 14.58
N PRO A 58 -6.21 -22.28 15.38
CA PRO A 58 -7.62 -22.63 15.40
C PRO A 58 -8.32 -22.23 14.10
N MET A 59 -9.03 -23.20 13.49
CA MET A 59 -9.85 -23.00 12.28
C MET A 59 -11.20 -22.34 12.57
N ASN A 60 -11.36 -21.62 13.67
CA ASN A 60 -12.63 -21.00 14.00
C ASN A 60 -12.85 -19.74 13.15
N MET A 61 -13.69 -19.86 12.11
CA MET A 61 -14.04 -18.77 11.21
C MET A 61 -14.94 -17.72 11.86
N GLU A 62 -15.53 -17.98 13.00
CA GLU A 62 -16.33 -17.00 13.76
C GLU A 62 -15.44 -15.91 14.38
N ASN A 63 -14.20 -16.27 14.68
CA ASN A 63 -13.16 -15.31 15.03
C ASN A 63 -12.26 -15.08 13.82
N CYS A 64 -12.71 -14.25 12.89
CA CYS A 64 -11.87 -13.74 11.79
C CYS A 64 -10.68 -12.89 12.29
N CYS A 65 -10.39 -12.91 13.59
CA CYS A 65 -9.29 -12.18 14.19
C CYS A 65 -7.93 -12.53 13.56
N TYR A 66 -7.72 -13.74 13.06
CA TYR A 66 -6.45 -14.10 12.41
C TYR A 66 -6.24 -13.43 11.06
N LEU A 67 -7.32 -13.15 10.32
CA LEU A 67 -7.23 -12.37 9.08
C LEU A 67 -7.27 -10.86 9.34
N TYR A 68 -7.82 -10.43 10.47
CA TYR A 68 -8.08 -9.02 10.78
C TYR A 68 -7.40 -8.50 12.05
N SER A 69 -6.99 -9.36 12.99
CA SER A 69 -6.32 -8.91 14.23
C SER A 69 -4.84 -8.61 14.03
N GLN A 70 -4.24 -9.14 12.97
CA GLN A 70 -2.88 -8.75 12.58
C GLN A 70 -2.86 -7.50 11.70
N THR A 71 -3.95 -7.17 11.03
CA THR A 71 -4.17 -5.81 10.59
C THR A 71 -4.61 -4.99 11.80
N GLN A 72 -3.66 -4.57 12.61
CA GLN A 72 -3.94 -3.53 13.57
C GLN A 72 -4.53 -2.36 12.79
N ASN A 73 -5.84 -2.16 12.92
CA ASN A 73 -6.49 -0.96 12.44
C ASN A 73 -5.95 0.19 13.27
N TYR A 74 -4.83 0.76 12.87
CA TYR A 74 -4.29 1.93 13.52
C TYR A 74 -5.31 3.06 13.37
N CYS A 75 -5.78 3.59 14.50
CA CYS A 75 -6.43 4.87 14.46
C CYS A 75 -5.48 5.90 13.86
N ILE A 76 -5.97 6.76 12.98
CA ILE A 76 -5.16 7.78 12.29
C ILE A 76 -4.29 8.58 13.26
N GLY A 77 -4.85 8.92 14.44
CA GLY A 77 -4.10 9.63 15.47
C GLY A 77 -2.90 8.84 16.01
N ASP A 78 -3.02 7.51 16.14
CA ASP A 78 -1.91 6.66 16.56
C ASP A 78 -0.81 6.60 15.51
N VAL A 79 -1.17 6.55 14.22
CA VAL A 79 -0.22 6.60 13.11
C VAL A 79 0.57 7.91 13.14
N ILE A 80 -0.10 9.05 13.29
CA ILE A 80 0.54 10.36 13.38
C ILE A 80 1.50 10.40 14.57
N ARG A 81 1.06 9.96 15.75
CA ARG A 81 1.88 9.97 16.96
C ARG A 81 3.13 9.10 16.81
N LYS A 82 2.98 7.86 16.30
CA LYS A 82 4.09 6.93 16.07
C LYS A 82 5.07 7.49 15.06
N ARG A 83 4.59 7.94 13.89
CA ARG A 83 5.45 8.52 12.84
C ARG A 83 6.19 9.76 13.32
N ARG A 84 5.50 10.68 14.00
CA ARG A 84 6.13 11.86 14.58
C ARG A 84 7.28 11.50 15.50
N ARG A 85 7.07 10.54 16.40
CA ARG A 85 8.12 10.07 17.32
C ARG A 85 9.28 9.42 16.58
N MET A 86 9.00 8.57 15.59
CA MET A 86 10.04 7.95 14.76
C MET A 86 10.89 8.98 14.03
N LEU A 87 10.30 10.10 13.60
CA LEU A 87 11.00 11.20 12.94
C LEU A 87 11.65 12.17 13.93
N GLY A 88 11.51 11.95 15.24
CA GLY A 88 12.04 12.84 16.28
C GLY A 88 11.35 14.20 16.36
N LEU A 89 10.19 14.36 15.69
CA LEU A 89 9.51 15.64 15.64
C LEU A 89 8.76 15.93 16.95
N SER A 90 8.90 17.16 17.45
CA SER A 90 8.03 17.68 18.51
C SER A 90 6.61 17.93 18.00
N VAL A 91 5.65 18.04 18.91
CA VAL A 91 4.27 18.41 18.57
C VAL A 91 4.23 19.78 17.87
N ARG A 92 5.05 20.73 18.34
CA ARG A 92 5.15 22.09 17.79
C ARG A 92 5.64 22.07 16.34
N GLU A 93 6.74 21.35 16.08
CA GLU A 93 7.30 21.26 14.71
C GLU A 93 6.31 20.63 13.73
N LEU A 94 5.60 19.56 14.14
CA LEU A 94 4.65 18.91 13.24
C LEU A 94 3.43 19.79 12.94
N CYS A 95 2.91 20.55 13.90
CA CYS A 95 1.70 21.36 13.72
C CYS A 95 1.95 22.79 13.20
N GLU A 96 3.21 23.21 13.03
CA GLU A 96 3.58 24.58 12.63
C GLU A 96 2.89 25.00 11.34
N GLY A 97 2.21 26.15 11.38
CA GLY A 97 1.48 26.72 10.23
C GLY A 97 0.18 26.01 9.86
N MET A 98 -0.23 24.93 10.55
CA MET A 98 -1.43 24.17 10.22
C MET A 98 -2.51 24.18 11.31
N CYS A 99 -2.13 23.93 12.56
CA CYS A 99 -3.08 23.88 13.66
C CYS A 99 -2.36 24.15 14.99
N SER A 100 -3.15 24.32 16.07
CA SER A 100 -2.56 24.47 17.40
C SER A 100 -2.03 23.13 17.94
N GLU A 101 -1.02 23.18 18.82
CA GLU A 101 -0.52 22.00 19.53
C GLU A 101 -1.65 21.24 20.26
N LYS A 102 -2.59 21.97 20.85
CA LYS A 102 -3.75 21.40 21.52
C LYS A 102 -4.60 20.57 20.55
N THR A 103 -4.77 21.06 19.33
CA THR A 103 -5.51 20.36 18.27
C THR A 103 -4.77 19.09 17.87
N LEU A 104 -3.45 19.18 17.61
CA LEU A 104 -2.65 18.00 17.25
C LEU A 104 -2.66 16.94 18.35
N ARG A 105 -2.49 17.32 19.62
CA ARG A 105 -2.58 16.38 20.76
C ARG A 105 -3.96 15.69 20.83
N ARG A 106 -5.03 16.39 20.51
CA ARG A 106 -6.39 15.81 20.47
C ARG A 106 -6.54 14.86 19.28
N LEU A 107 -5.95 15.16 18.13
CA LEU A 107 -5.91 14.29 16.96
C LEU A 107 -5.11 13.01 17.27
N GLU A 108 -3.91 13.13 17.83
CA GLU A 108 -3.07 11.99 18.24
C GLU A 108 -3.73 11.07 19.27
N ASN A 109 -4.64 11.61 20.07
CA ASN A 109 -5.41 10.85 21.06
C ASN A 109 -6.81 10.41 20.53
N ASN A 110 -7.07 10.57 19.25
CA ASN A 110 -8.35 10.21 18.60
C ASN A 110 -9.59 10.90 19.23
N LYS A 111 -9.39 12.05 19.90
CA LYS A 111 -10.46 12.82 20.59
C LYS A 111 -11.13 13.86 19.70
N THR A 112 -10.70 14.03 18.48
CA THR A 112 -11.27 14.97 17.52
C THR A 112 -11.01 14.48 16.11
N LYS A 113 -11.88 14.92 15.17
CA LYS A 113 -11.65 14.76 13.73
C LYS A 113 -11.16 16.09 13.18
N SER A 114 -10.34 16.07 12.15
CA SER A 114 -9.89 17.26 11.45
C SER A 114 -10.40 17.28 10.02
N GLN A 115 -10.25 18.42 9.36
CA GLN A 115 -10.52 18.55 7.93
C GLN A 115 -9.51 17.73 7.12
N ARG A 116 -9.94 17.24 5.94
CA ARG A 116 -9.09 16.44 5.05
C ARG A 116 -7.77 17.13 4.72
N ALA A 117 -7.80 18.44 4.46
CA ALA A 117 -6.59 19.21 4.14
C ALA A 117 -5.53 19.15 5.26
N VAL A 118 -5.96 19.23 6.54
CA VAL A 118 -5.06 19.13 7.68
C VAL A 118 -4.44 17.72 7.78
N TRP A 119 -5.23 16.69 7.57
CA TRP A 119 -4.72 15.32 7.54
C TRP A 119 -3.69 15.10 6.44
N SER A 120 -4.02 15.53 5.20
CA SER A 120 -3.13 15.38 4.06
C SER A 120 -1.78 16.05 4.30
N GLU A 121 -1.78 17.25 4.86
CA GLU A 121 -0.55 17.98 5.15
C GLU A 121 0.26 17.32 6.28
N LEU A 122 -0.41 16.86 7.35
CA LEU A 122 0.26 16.11 8.43
C LEU A 122 0.93 14.85 7.88
N PHE A 123 0.25 14.10 7.01
CA PHE A 123 0.83 12.90 6.40
C PHE A 123 2.02 13.23 5.50
N CYS A 124 1.95 14.26 4.68
CA CYS A 124 3.08 14.72 3.86
C CYS A 124 4.31 15.02 4.73
N ARG A 125 4.16 15.75 5.84
CA ARG A 125 5.26 16.04 6.77
C ARG A 125 5.82 14.81 7.47
N LEU A 126 5.01 13.78 7.61
CA LEU A 126 5.40 12.50 8.19
C LEU A 126 5.95 11.50 7.17
N GLY A 127 6.18 11.93 5.90
CA GLY A 127 6.64 11.05 4.82
C GLY A 127 5.62 9.99 4.43
N LEU A 128 4.33 10.21 4.73
CA LEU A 128 3.23 9.32 4.39
C LEU A 128 2.47 9.82 3.17
N SER A 129 1.69 8.93 2.55
CA SER A 129 0.77 9.35 1.47
C SER A 129 -0.26 10.35 2.00
N PRO A 130 -0.48 11.48 1.31
CA PRO A 130 -1.46 12.49 1.72
C PRO A 130 -2.89 11.98 1.76
N GLU A 131 -3.18 10.88 1.07
CA GLU A 131 -4.50 10.27 1.02
C GLU A 131 -4.66 9.07 1.96
N TYR A 132 -3.61 8.74 2.72
CA TYR A 132 -3.59 7.54 3.58
C TYR A 132 -4.00 6.27 2.82
N GLN A 133 -3.58 6.16 1.57
CA GLN A 133 -3.85 4.99 0.75
C GLN A 133 -2.79 3.92 1.00
N ARG A 134 -3.18 2.66 0.95
CA ARG A 134 -2.26 1.52 1.03
C ARG A 134 -1.40 1.35 -0.24
N GLU A 135 -1.63 2.19 -1.25
CA GLU A 135 -0.89 2.17 -2.49
C GLU A 135 0.55 2.65 -2.26
N SER A 136 1.48 1.95 -2.88
CA SER A 136 2.91 2.28 -2.80
C SER A 136 3.28 3.50 -3.64
N VAL A 137 2.35 4.07 -4.40
CA VAL A 137 2.52 5.31 -5.17
C VAL A 137 1.29 6.19 -5.05
N VAL A 138 1.50 7.50 -5.12
CA VAL A 138 0.46 8.53 -5.06
C VAL A 138 0.34 9.19 -6.43
N THR A 139 -0.81 9.07 -7.05
CA THR A 139 -1.08 9.69 -8.35
C THR A 139 -2.58 9.92 -8.55
N GLY A 140 -2.93 11.00 -9.24
CA GLY A 140 -4.29 11.23 -9.74
C GLY A 140 -4.54 10.60 -11.12
N GLN A 141 -3.56 9.91 -11.73
CA GLN A 141 -3.64 9.36 -13.07
C GLN A 141 -3.86 7.85 -13.02
N ARG A 142 -4.99 7.40 -13.56
CA ARG A 142 -5.34 5.98 -13.60
C ARG A 142 -4.32 5.14 -14.39
N ASP A 143 -3.82 5.67 -15.49
CA ASP A 143 -2.86 4.97 -16.34
C ASP A 143 -1.53 4.73 -15.63
N ALA A 144 -1.10 5.67 -14.78
CA ALA A 144 0.09 5.50 -13.95
C ALA A 144 -0.07 4.32 -12.97
N LEU A 145 -1.26 4.09 -12.41
CA LEU A 145 -1.51 2.93 -11.55
C LEU A 145 -1.43 1.60 -12.31
N PHE A 146 -1.95 1.55 -13.53
CA PHE A 146 -1.83 0.35 -14.37
C PHE A 146 -0.36 0.07 -14.73
N MET A 147 0.38 1.08 -15.15
CA MET A 147 1.81 0.95 -15.45
C MET A 147 2.61 0.56 -14.21
N TYR A 148 2.26 1.10 -13.04
CA TYR A 148 2.89 0.73 -11.78
C TYR A 148 2.71 -0.76 -11.45
N ARG A 149 1.51 -1.30 -11.61
CA ARG A 149 1.23 -2.72 -11.44
C ARG A 149 1.99 -3.56 -12.45
N ALA A 150 1.89 -3.22 -13.74
CA ALA A 150 2.62 -3.89 -14.80
C ALA A 150 4.13 -3.90 -14.56
N SER A 151 4.72 -2.80 -14.04
CA SER A 151 6.14 -2.76 -13.69
C SER A 151 6.52 -3.69 -12.53
N GLY A 152 5.59 -4.04 -11.67
CA GLY A 152 5.78 -5.08 -10.65
C GLY A 152 5.79 -6.48 -11.25
N ASP A 153 4.86 -6.74 -12.14
CA ASP A 153 4.73 -8.04 -12.81
C ASP A 153 5.95 -8.33 -13.69
N THR A 154 6.38 -7.36 -14.50
CA THR A 154 7.58 -7.50 -15.35
C THR A 154 8.85 -7.68 -14.54
N LEU A 155 9.01 -6.94 -13.43
CA LEU A 155 10.12 -7.10 -12.51
C LEU A 155 10.17 -8.51 -11.90
N ASN A 156 9.03 -9.03 -11.47
CA ASN A 156 8.92 -10.37 -10.91
C ASN A 156 9.18 -11.47 -11.96
N ASN A 157 8.82 -11.23 -13.21
CA ASN A 157 9.05 -12.12 -14.34
C ASN A 157 10.44 -11.98 -14.97
N HIS A 158 11.33 -11.14 -14.38
CA HIS A 158 12.67 -10.86 -14.90
C HIS A 158 12.70 -10.26 -16.32
N ASP A 159 11.61 -9.63 -16.76
CA ASP A 159 11.57 -8.86 -18.00
C ASP A 159 12.17 -7.46 -17.76
N THR A 160 13.48 -7.41 -17.73
CA THR A 160 14.24 -6.22 -17.31
C THR A 160 14.12 -5.04 -18.27
N GLU A 161 13.97 -5.30 -19.58
CA GLU A 161 13.84 -4.22 -20.57
C GLU A 161 12.45 -3.57 -20.51
N GLU A 162 11.39 -4.38 -20.43
CA GLU A 162 10.04 -3.84 -20.28
C GLU A 162 9.88 -3.14 -18.92
N THR A 163 10.44 -3.71 -17.84
CA THR A 163 10.48 -3.04 -16.53
C THR A 163 11.11 -1.67 -16.63
N ARG A 164 12.29 -1.55 -17.28
CA ARG A 164 12.98 -0.28 -17.48
C ARG A 164 12.09 0.72 -18.22
N ARG A 165 11.49 0.29 -19.34
CA ARG A 165 10.60 1.12 -20.15
C ARG A 165 9.41 1.67 -19.35
N LEU A 166 8.77 0.81 -18.54
CA LEU A 166 7.64 1.20 -17.70
C LEU A 166 8.07 2.17 -16.59
N LEU A 167 9.23 1.95 -15.96
CA LEU A 167 9.75 2.85 -14.93
C LEU A 167 10.09 4.24 -15.48
N GLU A 168 10.66 4.33 -16.70
CA GLU A 168 10.93 5.60 -17.36
C GLU A 168 9.63 6.38 -17.68
N GLN A 169 8.58 5.67 -18.07
CA GLN A 169 7.26 6.28 -18.28
C GLN A 169 6.63 6.73 -16.97
N LEU A 170 6.67 5.89 -15.95
CA LEU A 170 6.16 6.22 -14.61
C LEU A 170 6.83 7.45 -14.01
N LYS A 171 8.14 7.59 -14.20
CA LYS A 171 8.89 8.77 -13.75
C LYS A 171 8.38 10.09 -14.33
N LYS A 172 7.78 10.04 -15.53
CA LYS A 172 7.19 11.22 -16.19
C LYS A 172 5.74 11.50 -15.74
N LEU A 173 5.03 10.45 -15.29
CA LEU A 173 3.61 10.53 -14.93
C LEU A 173 3.38 10.74 -13.43
N LEU A 174 4.29 10.25 -12.59
CA LEU A 174 4.16 10.38 -11.14
C LEU A 174 4.69 11.74 -10.65
N PRO A 175 4.00 12.37 -9.69
CA PRO A 175 4.51 13.54 -9.00
C PRO A 175 5.74 13.15 -8.18
N MET A 176 6.93 13.52 -8.67
CA MET A 176 8.22 13.14 -8.09
C MET A 176 8.66 14.03 -6.91
N ASP A 177 7.91 15.07 -6.60
CA ASP A 177 7.99 15.85 -5.36
C ASP A 177 7.49 15.07 -4.15
N ILE A 178 6.63 14.07 -4.35
CA ILE A 178 6.13 13.18 -3.30
C ILE A 178 7.20 12.12 -2.96
N PRO A 179 7.74 12.11 -1.72
CA PRO A 179 8.85 11.24 -1.35
C PRO A 179 8.60 9.74 -1.57
N ILE A 180 7.37 9.27 -1.29
CA ILE A 180 7.02 7.85 -1.45
C ILE A 180 7.08 7.39 -2.92
N ASN A 181 6.72 8.26 -3.88
CA ASN A 181 6.84 7.97 -5.30
C ASN A 181 8.30 7.79 -5.71
N ARG A 182 9.14 8.70 -5.23
CA ARG A 182 10.59 8.67 -5.45
C ARG A 182 11.20 7.39 -4.88
N GLN A 183 10.85 7.06 -3.66
CA GLN A 183 11.30 5.86 -2.96
C GLN A 183 10.95 4.59 -3.73
N GLU A 184 9.69 4.44 -4.15
CA GLU A 184 9.23 3.23 -4.82
C GLU A 184 9.85 3.06 -6.21
N LEU A 185 9.97 4.14 -7.00
CA LEU A 185 10.63 4.06 -8.29
C LEU A 185 12.12 3.72 -8.17
N GLU A 186 12.82 4.32 -7.20
CA GLU A 186 14.24 4.01 -6.95
C GLU A 186 14.42 2.56 -6.50
N ARG A 187 13.52 2.05 -5.65
CA ARG A 187 13.53 0.65 -5.23
C ARG A 187 13.40 -0.30 -6.43
N LYS A 188 12.41 -0.09 -7.29
CA LYS A 188 12.19 -0.94 -8.48
C LYS A 188 13.33 -0.81 -9.50
N ASP A 189 13.84 0.40 -9.74
CA ASP A 189 14.99 0.61 -10.65
C ASP A 189 16.25 -0.10 -10.14
N CYS A 190 16.52 0.00 -8.86
CA CYS A 190 17.64 -0.69 -8.21
C CYS A 190 17.56 -2.22 -8.39
N LEU A 191 16.37 -2.80 -8.13
CA LEU A 191 16.16 -4.23 -8.30
C LEU A 191 16.28 -4.67 -9.76
N ASN A 192 15.77 -3.88 -10.70
CA ASN A 192 15.87 -4.16 -12.13
C ASN A 192 17.33 -4.15 -12.60
N LYS A 193 18.14 -3.15 -12.17
CA LYS A 193 19.57 -3.06 -12.47
C LYS A 193 20.36 -4.23 -11.88
N LEU A 194 19.98 -4.67 -10.67
CA LEU A 194 20.60 -5.84 -10.06
C LEU A 194 20.29 -7.12 -10.87
N GLN A 195 19.05 -7.30 -11.32
CA GLN A 195 18.68 -8.43 -12.18
C GLN A 195 19.45 -8.43 -13.51
N LYS A 196 19.67 -7.26 -14.09
CA LYS A 196 20.51 -7.08 -15.29
C LYS A 196 21.99 -7.24 -15.03
N LYS A 197 22.42 -7.36 -13.78
CA LYS A 197 23.85 -7.37 -13.38
C LYS A 197 24.58 -6.07 -13.72
N GLU A 198 23.88 -4.95 -13.83
CA GLU A 198 24.46 -3.62 -14.03
C GLU A 198 25.03 -3.04 -12.74
N ILE A 199 24.56 -3.52 -11.58
CA ILE A 199 25.06 -3.16 -10.24
C ILE A 199 25.30 -4.42 -9.42
N THR A 200 26.16 -4.29 -8.39
CA THR A 200 26.39 -5.38 -7.43
C THR A 200 25.30 -5.41 -6.34
N ALA A 201 25.27 -6.47 -5.53
CA ALA A 201 24.36 -6.57 -4.40
C ALA A 201 24.63 -5.47 -3.36
N GLU A 202 25.91 -5.18 -3.09
CA GLU A 202 26.33 -4.14 -2.16
C GLU A 202 25.91 -2.75 -2.64
N GLU A 203 26.09 -2.46 -3.93
CA GLU A 203 25.63 -1.20 -4.52
C GLU A 203 24.09 -1.07 -4.46
N CYS A 204 23.38 -2.17 -4.70
CA CYS A 204 21.93 -2.21 -4.56
C CYS A 204 21.50 -1.89 -3.11
N VAL A 205 22.16 -2.47 -2.10
CA VAL A 205 21.89 -2.18 -0.67
C VAL A 205 22.12 -0.70 -0.36
N ILE A 206 23.22 -0.12 -0.83
CA ILE A 206 23.50 1.32 -0.63
C ILE A 206 22.39 2.18 -1.23
N ARG A 207 21.95 1.88 -2.46
CA ARG A 207 20.86 2.60 -3.12
C ARG A 207 19.51 2.44 -2.42
N LEU A 208 19.20 1.24 -1.94
CA LEU A 208 17.98 0.97 -1.17
C LEU A 208 17.97 1.70 0.19
N LYS A 209 19.11 1.74 0.89
CA LYS A 209 19.27 2.55 2.12
C LYS A 209 19.05 4.04 1.83
N LYS A 210 19.55 4.56 0.71
CA LYS A 210 19.32 5.94 0.27
C LYS A 210 17.84 6.18 -0.10
N ALA A 211 17.21 5.25 -0.81
CA ALA A 211 15.79 5.34 -1.14
C ALA A 211 14.93 5.34 0.13
N LEU A 212 15.26 4.55 1.13
CA LEU A 212 14.57 4.51 2.41
C LEU A 212 14.62 5.87 3.13
N GLN A 213 15.73 6.60 3.02
CA GLN A 213 15.90 7.92 3.63
C GLN A 213 15.03 9.04 3.01
N TYR A 214 14.35 8.80 1.89
CA TYR A 214 13.38 9.78 1.36
C TYR A 214 12.18 9.97 2.29
N THR A 215 11.82 8.97 3.07
CA THR A 215 10.64 9.00 3.93
C THR A 215 10.95 8.85 5.41
N ILE A 216 12.04 8.16 5.77
CA ILE A 216 12.40 7.87 7.14
C ILE A 216 13.93 7.85 7.34
N PRO A 217 14.49 8.53 8.35
CA PRO A 217 15.90 8.40 8.70
C PRO A 217 16.24 6.98 9.17
N LEU A 218 17.40 6.45 8.76
CA LEU A 218 17.84 5.10 9.14
C LEU A 218 17.98 4.94 10.66
N GLU A 219 18.39 6.00 11.35
CA GLU A 219 18.53 6.04 12.81
C GLU A 219 17.19 5.81 13.51
N SER A 220 16.10 6.34 12.94
CA SER A 220 14.74 6.15 13.47
C SER A 220 14.32 4.69 13.47
N ILE A 221 14.79 3.91 12.49
CA ILE A 221 14.50 2.48 12.39
C ILE A 221 15.31 1.72 13.46
N LYS A 222 16.57 2.10 13.67
CA LYS A 222 17.43 1.47 14.70
C LYS A 222 16.92 1.73 16.11
N MET A 223 16.50 2.95 16.40
CA MET A 223 15.96 3.34 17.70
C MET A 223 14.62 2.66 18.03
N ALA A 224 13.89 2.26 17.01
CA ALA A 224 12.59 1.62 17.16
C ALA A 224 12.69 0.11 17.49
N LYS A 225 13.90 -0.47 17.59
CA LYS A 225 14.14 -1.88 17.95
C LYS A 225 13.47 -2.28 19.28
N ASP A 226 13.35 -1.36 20.20
CA ASP A 226 12.94 -1.65 21.59
C ASP A 226 11.48 -1.34 21.93
N GLY A 227 10.64 -0.96 20.93
CA GLY A 227 9.31 -0.50 21.25
C GLY A 227 8.20 -0.79 20.23
N PRO A 228 6.95 -0.83 20.71
CA PRO A 228 5.76 -1.03 19.86
C PRO A 228 5.41 0.21 19.01
N ASP A 229 6.26 1.20 18.96
CA ASP A 229 6.00 2.52 18.37
C ASP A 229 6.52 2.68 16.92
N ILE A 230 6.65 1.59 16.16
CA ILE A 230 7.02 1.63 14.74
C ILE A 230 5.76 1.65 13.86
N TYR A 231 5.76 2.52 12.86
CA TYR A 231 4.81 2.46 11.75
C TYR A 231 5.56 2.65 10.43
N LEU A 232 5.60 1.62 9.61
CA LEU A 232 6.25 1.62 8.31
C LEU A 232 5.21 1.47 7.18
N THR A 233 5.45 2.13 6.07
CA THR A 233 4.65 1.97 4.84
C THR A 233 5.04 0.67 4.13
N CYS A 234 4.18 0.18 3.22
CA CYS A 234 4.50 -0.99 2.40
C CYS A 234 5.77 -0.81 1.57
N THR A 235 6.04 0.42 1.08
CA THR A 235 7.25 0.72 0.32
C THR A 235 8.50 0.68 1.20
N GLU A 236 8.44 1.26 2.39
CA GLU A 236 9.54 1.20 3.37
C GLU A 236 9.84 -0.25 3.77
N LEU A 237 8.80 -1.05 4.05
CA LEU A 237 8.93 -2.48 4.30
C LEU A 237 9.57 -3.22 3.13
N GLY A 238 9.16 -2.90 1.90
CA GLY A 238 9.75 -3.44 0.69
C GLY A 238 11.24 -3.11 0.56
N CYS A 239 11.64 -1.88 0.87
CA CYS A 239 13.05 -1.48 0.90
C CYS A 239 13.83 -2.28 1.95
N ILE A 240 13.33 -2.35 3.19
CA ILE A 240 13.95 -3.07 4.30
C ILE A 240 14.09 -4.56 3.97
N TYR A 241 13.03 -5.18 3.46
CA TYR A 241 13.06 -6.58 3.03
C TYR A 241 14.11 -6.82 1.95
N ASN A 242 14.17 -5.96 0.92
CA ASN A 242 15.15 -6.12 -0.15
C ASN A 242 16.60 -5.88 0.35
N ILE A 243 16.82 -4.95 1.28
CA ILE A 243 18.12 -4.77 1.95
C ILE A 243 18.49 -6.08 2.67
N ALA A 244 17.59 -6.61 3.48
CA ALA A 244 17.81 -7.84 4.23
C ALA A 244 18.20 -9.02 3.33
N MET A 245 17.46 -9.20 2.24
CA MET A 245 17.69 -10.31 1.30
C MET A 245 18.99 -10.19 0.51
N LYS A 246 19.57 -9.01 0.41
CA LYS A 246 20.80 -8.76 -0.38
C LYS A 246 22.04 -8.53 0.48
N SER A 247 21.91 -8.19 1.75
CA SER A 247 23.01 -8.07 2.71
C SER A 247 23.37 -9.45 3.24
N ARG A 248 24.52 -10.03 2.86
CA ARG A 248 24.97 -11.32 3.37
C ARG A 248 25.56 -11.23 4.78
N ASP A 249 26.26 -10.13 5.08
CA ASP A 249 27.08 -9.99 6.30
C ASP A 249 26.52 -8.98 7.31
N GLU A 250 25.72 -8.00 6.87
CA GLU A 250 25.05 -7.02 7.75
C GLU A 250 23.64 -7.47 8.17
N ALA A 251 23.23 -8.67 7.75
CA ALA A 251 21.90 -9.21 7.97
C ALA A 251 21.57 -9.44 9.46
N GLU A 252 22.59 -9.68 10.28
CA GLU A 252 22.37 -10.03 11.69
C GLU A 252 21.94 -8.83 12.54
N GLU A 253 22.41 -7.62 12.25
CA GLU A 253 22.09 -6.46 13.08
C GLU A 253 20.83 -5.68 12.65
N PHE A 254 20.50 -5.69 11.35
CA PHE A 254 19.44 -4.85 10.81
C PHE A 254 18.10 -5.59 10.62
N ASN A 255 18.08 -6.94 10.64
CA ASN A 255 17.11 -7.68 9.88
C ASN A 255 16.13 -8.57 10.62
N LEU A 256 16.60 -9.49 11.43
CA LEU A 256 15.69 -10.48 12.01
C LEU A 256 14.76 -9.86 13.05
N ASP A 257 15.29 -9.01 13.93
CA ASP A 257 14.49 -8.39 14.98
C ASP A 257 13.51 -7.36 14.42
N LEU A 258 13.94 -6.59 13.40
CA LEU A 258 13.07 -5.63 12.75
C LEU A 258 11.98 -6.31 11.91
N LEU A 259 12.34 -7.33 11.11
CA LEU A 259 11.37 -8.11 10.35
C LEU A 259 10.43 -8.91 11.26
N GLN A 260 10.92 -9.43 12.39
CA GLN A 260 10.07 -10.07 13.39
C GLN A 260 9.15 -9.07 14.10
N SER A 261 9.63 -7.87 14.43
CA SER A 261 8.80 -6.83 15.03
C SER A 261 7.76 -6.32 14.06
N VAL A 262 8.10 -6.23 12.76
CA VAL A 262 7.20 -5.83 11.69
C VAL A 262 6.23 -6.95 11.34
N SER A 263 6.66 -8.21 11.27
CA SER A 263 5.75 -9.34 11.01
C SER A 263 4.72 -9.54 12.13
N ARG A 264 5.01 -9.09 13.34
CA ARG A 264 4.03 -9.02 14.45
C ARG A 264 3.05 -7.85 14.31
N GLN A 265 3.30 -6.91 13.41
CA GLN A 265 2.44 -5.73 13.15
C GLN A 265 1.66 -5.83 11.84
N CYS A 266 1.97 -6.78 10.97
CA CYS A 266 1.22 -7.14 9.76
C CYS A 266 0.28 -8.30 10.02
#